data_2c9ab2db4d2ce21671c1334bb2847648
#
_entry.id   2c9ab2db4d2ce21671c1334bb2847648
#
_cell.length_a   1.000
_cell.length_b   1.000
_cell.length_c   1.000
_cell.angle_alpha   90.00
_cell.angle_beta   90.00
_cell.angle_gamma   90.00
#
_symmetry.space_group_name_H-M   'P 1'
#
loop_
_entity.id
_entity.type
_entity.pdbx_description
1 polymer ?
#
loop_
_entity_poly.entity_id
_entity_poly.type
_entity_poly.pdbx_seq_one_letter_code
_entity_poly.pdbx_strand_id
1 'polypeptide(L)'
;VPELYVSWHAGISSWQNYKSINKYSIGIEISNPGHDNNYKKFSKKQTRSILKLSKYLIKKYKIKIKFILGHSDIAPYRKKDPGEKFPWKYLSKNKIGIWHNLNLKKLKKERKLKISNSEKNKFFNNLYKIGYSKKIIGNLNNSSKLTIAFQRRYRQDLINGKIDKECLLISENLVKIINKLS
;
A
#
# COMPACT_ATOMS: atom_id res chain seq x y z
N VAL A 1 22.67 6.27 4.96
CA VAL A 1 22.70 7.75 4.98
C VAL A 1 22.23 8.20 6.34
N PRO A 2 22.94 9.10 7.04
CA PRO A 2 22.49 9.68 8.30
C PRO A 2 21.11 10.34 8.15
N GLU A 3 20.29 10.28 9.19
CA GLU A 3 18.89 10.76 9.16
C GLU A 3 18.74 12.26 8.88
N LEU A 4 19.80 13.05 9.04
CA LEU A 4 19.84 14.48 8.75
C LEU A 4 19.95 14.81 7.26
N TYR A 5 20.26 13.83 6.42
CA TYR A 5 20.47 14.03 4.99
C TYR A 5 19.35 13.41 4.16
N VAL A 6 19.00 14.06 3.07
CA VAL A 6 18.04 13.51 2.09
C VAL A 6 18.67 12.33 1.36
N SER A 7 18.08 11.16 1.48
CA SER A 7 18.49 9.97 0.73
C SER A 7 17.54 9.68 -0.44
N TRP A 8 18.09 9.14 -1.54
CA TRP A 8 17.35 8.80 -2.75
C TRP A 8 16.71 7.41 -2.65
N HIS A 9 15.64 7.25 -1.87
CA HIS A 9 14.98 5.97 -1.62
C HIS A 9 13.59 5.85 -2.26
N ALA A 10 12.92 6.96 -2.55
CA ALA A 10 11.56 6.97 -3.12
C ALA A 10 11.53 7.28 -4.63
N GLY A 11 12.52 8.01 -5.15
CA GLY A 11 12.56 8.45 -6.54
C GLY A 11 11.37 9.33 -6.91
N ILE A 12 10.91 9.26 -8.18
CA ILE A 12 9.69 9.94 -8.63
C ILE A 12 8.49 9.27 -7.94
N SER A 13 7.88 9.98 -7.02
CA SER A 13 6.88 9.45 -6.09
C SER A 13 5.93 10.53 -5.60
N SER A 14 4.73 10.12 -5.19
CA SER A 14 3.73 11.02 -4.59
C SER A 14 2.78 10.24 -3.68
N TRP A 15 2.28 10.91 -2.63
CA TRP A 15 1.25 10.40 -1.74
C TRP A 15 0.46 11.57 -1.16
N GLN A 16 -0.88 11.55 -1.29
CA GLN A 16 -1.72 12.71 -0.97
C GLN A 16 -1.20 13.95 -1.71
N ASN A 17 -0.93 15.04 -0.99
CA ASN A 17 -0.41 16.29 -1.53
C ASN A 17 1.14 16.34 -1.59
N TYR A 18 1.83 15.32 -1.04
CA TYR A 18 3.28 15.27 -1.04
C TYR A 18 3.81 14.75 -2.38
N LYS A 19 4.77 15.48 -2.96
CA LYS A 19 5.56 15.08 -4.12
C LYS A 19 7.02 14.97 -3.70
N SER A 20 7.82 14.20 -4.46
CA SER A 20 9.25 14.02 -4.14
C SER A 20 9.46 13.53 -2.70
N ILE A 21 8.86 12.38 -2.41
CA ILE A 21 8.73 11.80 -1.05
C ILE A 21 10.09 11.66 -0.33
N ASN A 22 11.22 11.60 -1.04
CA ASN A 22 12.58 11.61 -0.46
C ASN A 22 12.77 12.70 0.61
N LYS A 23 12.15 13.87 0.41
CA LYS A 23 12.30 15.02 1.32
C LYS A 23 11.50 14.89 2.61
N TYR A 24 10.54 13.97 2.68
CA TYR A 24 9.54 13.90 3.74
C TYR A 24 9.47 12.53 4.41
N SER A 25 10.40 11.62 4.07
CA SER A 25 10.30 10.24 4.54
C SER A 25 11.64 9.59 4.84
N ILE A 26 11.57 8.52 5.59
CA ILE A 26 12.67 7.59 5.85
C ILE A 26 12.39 6.32 5.05
N GLY A 27 13.36 5.86 4.26
CA GLY A 27 13.30 4.60 3.54
C GLY A 27 13.92 3.47 4.35
N ILE A 28 13.26 2.30 4.36
CA ILE A 28 13.80 1.06 4.91
C ILE A 28 13.99 0.07 3.78
N GLU A 29 15.22 -0.27 3.47
CA GLU A 29 15.57 -1.33 2.52
C GLU A 29 15.51 -2.70 3.22
N ILE A 30 14.85 -3.68 2.58
CA ILE A 30 14.66 -5.02 3.10
C ILE A 30 15.08 -6.02 2.04
N SER A 31 16.17 -6.76 2.29
CA SER A 31 16.71 -7.72 1.34
C SER A 31 15.68 -8.78 0.96
N ASN A 32 15.36 -8.86 -0.32
CA ASN A 32 14.50 -9.88 -0.93
C ASN A 32 14.85 -9.96 -2.43
N PRO A 33 14.89 -11.16 -3.05
CA PRO A 33 15.18 -11.28 -4.49
C PRO A 33 14.26 -10.47 -5.41
N GLY A 34 13.04 -10.15 -4.95
CA GLY A 34 12.06 -9.42 -5.75
C GLY A 34 11.38 -10.27 -6.83
N HIS A 35 10.37 -9.68 -7.50
CA HIS A 35 9.51 -10.39 -8.44
C HIS A 35 10.26 -10.97 -9.65
N ASP A 36 11.35 -10.34 -10.04
CA ASP A 36 12.11 -10.70 -11.22
C ASP A 36 13.17 -11.80 -10.92
N ASN A 37 13.41 -12.15 -9.63
CA ASN A 37 14.44 -13.07 -9.19
C ASN A 37 13.91 -14.07 -8.14
N ASN A 38 12.86 -14.81 -8.45
CA ASN A 38 12.26 -15.80 -7.55
C ASN A 38 11.80 -15.20 -6.21
N TYR A 39 10.89 -14.23 -6.29
CA TYR A 39 10.31 -13.52 -5.15
C TYR A 39 9.89 -14.47 -4.01
N LYS A 40 10.44 -14.27 -2.82
CA LYS A 40 10.23 -15.11 -1.63
C LYS A 40 9.41 -14.41 -0.55
N LYS A 41 8.83 -15.18 0.34
CA LYS A 41 8.25 -14.66 1.57
C LYS A 41 9.35 -14.07 2.47
N PHE A 42 9.04 -13.01 3.19
CA PHE A 42 9.93 -12.44 4.20
C PHE A 42 10.03 -13.39 5.39
N SER A 43 11.25 -13.62 5.87
CA SER A 43 11.49 -14.51 7.00
C SER A 43 10.92 -13.96 8.31
N LYS A 44 10.70 -14.84 9.28
CA LYS A 44 10.27 -14.42 10.64
C LYS A 44 11.30 -13.46 11.27
N LYS A 45 12.60 -13.68 11.03
CA LYS A 45 13.68 -12.81 11.52
C LYS A 45 13.58 -11.41 10.91
N GLN A 46 13.47 -11.30 9.59
CA GLN A 46 13.24 -10.00 8.90
C GLN A 46 11.99 -9.30 9.42
N THR A 47 10.87 -10.02 9.53
CA THR A 47 9.60 -9.46 10.02
C THR A 47 9.73 -8.90 11.45
N ARG A 48 10.46 -9.60 12.35
CA ARG A 48 10.73 -9.11 13.71
C ARG A 48 11.62 -7.87 13.70
N SER A 49 12.66 -7.83 12.86
CA SER A 49 13.56 -6.67 12.73
C SER A 49 12.80 -5.44 12.20
N ILE A 50 11.98 -5.62 11.16
CA ILE A 50 11.11 -4.55 10.61
C ILE A 50 10.17 -4.03 11.70
N LEU A 51 9.53 -4.93 12.46
CA LEU A 51 8.62 -4.57 13.54
C LEU A 51 9.32 -3.70 14.61
N LYS A 52 10.52 -4.13 15.05
CA LYS A 52 11.31 -3.41 16.07
C LYS A 52 11.74 -2.02 15.57
N LEU A 53 12.32 -1.97 14.36
CA LEU A 53 12.81 -0.73 13.76
C LEU A 53 11.66 0.24 13.49
N SER A 54 10.56 -0.24 12.90
CA SER A 54 9.40 0.62 12.61
C SER A 54 8.79 1.20 13.89
N LYS A 55 8.66 0.42 14.97
CA LYS A 55 8.19 0.94 16.27
C LYS A 55 9.09 2.04 16.83
N TYR A 56 10.41 1.83 16.73
CA TYR A 56 11.39 2.84 17.15
C TYR A 56 11.22 4.15 16.36
N LEU A 57 11.18 4.06 15.02
CA LEU A 57 11.04 5.24 14.15
C LEU A 57 9.69 5.95 14.34
N ILE A 58 8.60 5.20 14.46
CA ILE A 58 7.26 5.75 14.75
C ILE A 58 7.28 6.57 16.04
N LYS A 59 7.89 6.04 17.11
CA LYS A 59 8.00 6.74 18.40
C LYS A 59 8.89 7.97 18.29
N LYS A 60 10.07 7.82 17.70
CA LYS A 60 11.08 8.89 17.56
C LYS A 60 10.56 10.09 16.77
N TYR A 61 9.90 9.83 15.63
CA TYR A 61 9.43 10.87 14.71
C TYR A 61 7.93 11.14 14.76
N LYS A 62 7.21 10.54 15.70
CA LYS A 62 5.74 10.68 15.86
C LYS A 62 4.97 10.40 14.55
N ILE A 63 5.41 9.39 13.79
CA ILE A 63 4.85 9.06 12.47
C ILE A 63 3.43 8.50 12.65
N LYS A 64 2.45 9.12 11.99
CA LYS A 64 1.08 8.58 11.97
C LYS A 64 1.06 7.28 11.15
N ILE A 65 0.36 6.24 11.65
CA ILE A 65 0.35 4.89 11.03
C ILE A 65 -0.17 4.89 9.59
N LYS A 66 -0.98 5.86 9.19
CA LYS A 66 -1.46 6.04 7.83
C LYS A 66 -0.37 6.45 6.83
N PHE A 67 0.79 6.90 7.29
CA PHE A 67 1.96 7.26 6.47
C PHE A 67 3.04 6.18 6.43
N ILE A 68 2.73 4.95 6.82
CA ILE A 68 3.63 3.81 6.65
C ILE A 68 3.25 3.07 5.36
N LEU A 69 4.06 3.23 4.34
CA LEU A 69 3.74 2.95 2.96
C LEU A 69 4.76 1.98 2.34
N GLY A 70 4.34 1.26 1.33
CA GLY A 70 5.24 0.52 0.44
C GLY A 70 5.70 1.41 -0.71
N HIS A 71 6.79 1.06 -1.35
CA HIS A 71 7.27 1.78 -2.53
C HIS A 71 6.24 1.75 -3.66
N SER A 72 5.54 0.62 -3.85
CA SER A 72 4.44 0.51 -4.81
C SER A 72 3.22 1.38 -4.48
N ASP A 73 3.02 1.79 -3.22
CA ASP A 73 1.94 2.71 -2.86
C ASP A 73 2.22 4.13 -3.41
N ILE A 74 3.47 4.59 -3.27
CA ILE A 74 3.90 5.95 -3.65
C ILE A 74 4.37 6.07 -5.10
N ALA A 75 4.68 4.95 -5.75
CA ALA A 75 5.15 4.89 -7.13
C ALA A 75 4.54 3.69 -7.90
N PRO A 76 3.18 3.56 -7.97
CA PRO A 76 2.47 2.36 -8.42
C PRO A 76 2.76 1.96 -9.87
N TYR A 77 3.24 2.88 -10.69
CA TYR A 77 3.52 2.66 -12.13
C TYR A 77 4.92 2.13 -12.40
N ARG A 78 5.81 2.30 -11.42
CA ARG A 78 7.23 2.04 -11.56
C ARG A 78 7.73 0.94 -10.63
N LYS A 79 7.08 0.77 -9.46
CA LYS A 79 7.56 -0.08 -8.38
C LYS A 79 6.58 -1.20 -8.04
N LYS A 80 7.15 -2.38 -7.71
CA LYS A 80 6.40 -3.56 -7.29
C LYS A 80 6.60 -3.88 -5.80
N ASP A 81 7.70 -3.43 -5.22
CA ASP A 81 8.13 -3.68 -3.83
C ASP A 81 7.27 -2.92 -2.80
N PRO A 82 7.14 -3.46 -1.59
CA PRO A 82 7.65 -4.72 -1.10
C PRO A 82 6.85 -5.94 -1.59
N GLY A 83 5.76 -5.76 -2.32
CA GLY A 83 4.96 -6.78 -2.96
C GLY A 83 3.96 -7.49 -2.03
N GLU A 84 3.25 -8.45 -2.61
CA GLU A 84 2.14 -9.16 -1.96
C GLU A 84 2.57 -10.17 -0.89
N LYS A 85 3.85 -10.60 -0.86
CA LYS A 85 4.36 -11.50 0.18
C LYS A 85 4.85 -10.75 1.43
N PHE A 86 4.84 -9.41 1.41
CA PHE A 86 5.19 -8.60 2.58
C PHE A 86 4.08 -8.67 3.65
N PRO A 87 4.42 -8.81 4.94
CA PRO A 87 3.46 -9.16 5.99
C PRO A 87 2.60 -7.96 6.48
N TRP A 88 2.02 -7.18 5.57
CA TRP A 88 1.25 -5.96 5.88
C TRP A 88 0.17 -6.17 6.94
N LYS A 89 -0.63 -7.25 6.81
CA LYS A 89 -1.70 -7.57 7.76
C LYS A 89 -1.16 -7.82 9.18
N TYR A 90 -0.02 -8.49 9.29
CA TYR A 90 0.63 -8.73 10.58
C TYR A 90 1.18 -7.43 11.19
N LEU A 91 1.83 -6.60 10.37
CA LEU A 91 2.38 -5.32 10.81
C LEU A 91 1.29 -4.36 11.27
N SER A 92 0.16 -4.30 10.56
CA SER A 92 -0.97 -3.43 10.94
C SER A 92 -1.61 -3.85 12.28
N LYS A 93 -1.68 -5.14 12.59
CA LYS A 93 -2.09 -5.64 13.92
C LYS A 93 -1.16 -5.13 15.05
N ASN A 94 0.09 -4.81 14.70
CA ASN A 94 1.09 -4.24 15.60
C ASN A 94 1.20 -2.71 15.47
N LYS A 95 0.17 -2.04 14.94
CA LYS A 95 0.12 -0.58 14.73
C LYS A 95 1.17 -0.04 13.76
N ILE A 96 1.58 -0.83 12.77
CA ILE A 96 2.49 -0.43 11.70
C ILE A 96 1.73 -0.49 10.37
N GLY A 97 1.39 0.69 9.83
CA GLY A 97 0.54 0.81 8.68
C GLY A 97 -0.94 0.50 8.97
N ILE A 98 -1.76 0.60 7.95
CA ILE A 98 -3.20 0.33 8.02
C ILE A 98 -3.56 -0.94 7.24
N TRP A 99 -4.65 -1.58 7.65
CA TRP A 99 -5.26 -2.72 6.99
C TRP A 99 -6.77 -2.69 7.21
N HIS A 100 -7.55 -3.26 6.29
CA HIS A 100 -8.99 -3.36 6.45
C HIS A 100 -9.38 -4.37 7.55
N ASN A 101 -10.54 -4.18 8.17
CA ASN A 101 -11.07 -5.06 9.23
C ASN A 101 -12.22 -5.99 8.75
N LEU A 102 -12.36 -6.14 7.44
CA LEU A 102 -13.41 -6.96 6.82
C LEU A 102 -13.11 -8.46 6.94
N ASN A 103 -14.18 -9.27 6.99
CA ASN A 103 -14.08 -10.72 7.01
C ASN A 103 -13.65 -11.27 5.65
N LEU A 104 -12.52 -11.99 5.61
CA LEU A 104 -11.93 -12.50 4.37
C LEU A 104 -12.80 -13.53 3.65
N LYS A 105 -13.56 -14.39 4.40
CA LYS A 105 -14.45 -15.38 3.78
C LYS A 105 -15.59 -14.68 3.04
N LYS A 106 -16.16 -13.63 3.63
CA LYS A 106 -17.20 -12.81 2.99
C LYS A 106 -16.64 -12.08 1.76
N LEU A 107 -15.47 -11.44 1.87
CA LEU A 107 -14.80 -10.76 0.76
C LEU A 107 -14.58 -11.67 -0.46
N LYS A 108 -14.13 -12.91 -0.25
CA LYS A 108 -13.94 -13.88 -1.35
C LYS A 108 -15.24 -14.26 -2.07
N LYS A 109 -16.39 -14.24 -1.40
CA LYS A 109 -17.70 -14.42 -2.04
C LYS A 109 -18.05 -13.19 -2.89
N GLU A 110 -17.87 -12.00 -2.34
CA GLU A 110 -18.14 -10.72 -3.02
C GLU A 110 -17.25 -10.49 -4.27
N ARG A 111 -16.05 -11.05 -4.30
CA ARG A 111 -15.13 -11.01 -5.45
C ARG A 111 -15.76 -11.47 -6.76
N LYS A 112 -16.71 -12.41 -6.69
CA LYS A 112 -17.39 -12.98 -7.87
C LYS A 112 -18.47 -12.06 -8.45
N LEU A 113 -18.88 -11.03 -7.72
CA LEU A 113 -19.94 -10.13 -8.16
C LEU A 113 -19.41 -9.15 -9.20
N LYS A 114 -20.22 -8.93 -10.24
CA LYS A 114 -19.94 -7.90 -11.24
C LYS A 114 -19.95 -6.51 -10.59
N ILE A 115 -19.17 -5.61 -11.14
CA ILE A 115 -19.06 -4.22 -10.68
C ILE A 115 -19.44 -3.27 -11.81
N SER A 116 -20.29 -2.28 -11.53
CA SER A 116 -20.69 -1.26 -12.49
C SER A 116 -19.59 -0.22 -12.74
N ASN A 117 -19.72 0.59 -13.79
CA ASN A 117 -18.76 1.66 -14.06
C ASN A 117 -18.79 2.74 -12.96
N SER A 118 -19.97 3.04 -12.38
CA SER A 118 -20.09 3.94 -11.24
C SER A 118 -19.31 3.43 -10.03
N GLU A 119 -19.38 2.12 -9.74
CA GLU A 119 -18.64 1.49 -8.66
C GLU A 119 -17.12 1.48 -8.91
N LYS A 120 -16.67 1.31 -10.17
CA LYS A 120 -15.24 1.47 -10.53
C LYS A 120 -14.76 2.90 -10.27
N ASN A 121 -15.55 3.90 -10.66
CA ASN A 121 -15.22 5.30 -10.38
C ASN A 121 -15.16 5.57 -8.88
N LYS A 122 -16.09 5.00 -8.10
CA LYS A 122 -16.08 5.08 -6.63
C LYS A 122 -14.82 4.46 -6.04
N PHE A 123 -14.38 3.31 -6.56
CA PHE A 123 -13.11 2.68 -6.15
C PHE A 123 -11.93 3.62 -6.36
N PHE A 124 -11.77 4.22 -7.55
CA PHE A 124 -10.67 5.16 -7.79
C PHE A 124 -10.76 6.40 -6.90
N ASN A 125 -11.95 6.96 -6.70
CA ASN A 125 -12.14 8.07 -5.76
C ASN A 125 -11.72 7.70 -4.33
N ASN A 126 -11.99 6.45 -3.91
CA ASN A 126 -11.52 5.96 -2.62
C ASN A 126 -9.98 5.86 -2.58
N LEU A 127 -9.32 5.40 -3.66
CA LEU A 127 -7.87 5.36 -3.72
C LEU A 127 -7.25 6.76 -3.52
N TYR A 128 -7.86 7.81 -4.09
CA TYR A 128 -7.39 9.19 -3.86
C TYR A 128 -7.57 9.63 -2.41
N LYS A 129 -8.72 9.31 -1.81
CA LYS A 129 -8.96 9.60 -0.39
C LYS A 129 -7.97 8.86 0.52
N ILE A 130 -7.54 7.65 0.14
CA ILE A 130 -6.51 6.88 0.84
C ILE A 130 -5.15 7.58 0.73
N GLY A 131 -4.83 8.16 -0.44
CA GLY A 131 -3.58 8.89 -0.64
C GLY A 131 -2.90 8.67 -1.99
N TYR A 132 -3.38 7.76 -2.83
CA TYR A 132 -2.84 7.54 -4.16
C TYR A 132 -3.00 8.78 -5.06
N SER A 133 -2.04 9.05 -5.92
CA SER A 133 -2.04 10.24 -6.78
C SER A 133 -3.12 10.20 -7.86
N LYS A 134 -3.80 11.35 -8.08
CA LYS A 134 -4.77 11.54 -9.18
C LYS A 134 -4.13 11.66 -10.56
N LYS A 135 -2.87 12.06 -10.66
CA LYS A 135 -2.20 12.46 -11.94
C LYS A 135 -2.17 11.39 -13.03
N ILE A 136 -2.79 10.24 -12.82
CA ILE A 136 -2.50 9.04 -13.58
C ILE A 136 -3.77 8.39 -14.12
N ILE A 137 -4.90 9.05 -14.02
CA ILE A 137 -6.18 8.54 -14.53
C ILE A 137 -6.51 9.22 -15.85
N GLY A 138 -6.64 8.43 -16.84
CA GLY A 138 -6.89 8.76 -18.24
C GLY A 138 -6.33 7.70 -19.20
N ASN A 139 -5.40 6.86 -18.71
CA ASN A 139 -4.84 5.77 -19.48
C ASN A 139 -5.22 4.43 -18.84
N LEU A 140 -5.89 3.53 -19.58
CA LEU A 140 -6.33 2.21 -19.11
C LEU A 140 -5.19 1.38 -18.49
N ASN A 141 -3.98 1.44 -19.07
CA ASN A 141 -2.80 0.77 -18.54
C ASN A 141 -2.41 1.29 -17.14
N ASN A 142 -2.60 2.57 -16.90
CA ASN A 142 -2.31 3.16 -15.60
C ASN A 142 -3.35 2.77 -14.54
N SER A 143 -4.63 2.71 -14.90
CA SER A 143 -5.69 2.23 -14.00
C SER A 143 -5.45 0.81 -13.51
N SER A 144 -4.99 -0.09 -14.39
CA SER A 144 -4.62 -1.46 -14.03
C SER A 144 -3.41 -1.49 -13.08
N LYS A 145 -2.34 -0.74 -13.37
CA LYS A 145 -1.14 -0.66 -12.51
C LYS A 145 -1.47 -0.14 -11.10
N LEU A 146 -2.32 0.89 -11.01
CA LEU A 146 -2.78 1.42 -9.72
C LEU A 146 -3.59 0.38 -8.95
N THR A 147 -4.49 -0.34 -9.65
CA THR A 147 -5.26 -1.44 -9.05
C THR A 147 -4.34 -2.56 -8.55
N ILE A 148 -3.32 -2.93 -9.32
CA ILE A 148 -2.30 -3.93 -8.94
C ILE A 148 -1.56 -3.49 -7.67
N ALA A 149 -1.13 -2.23 -7.56
CA ALA A 149 -0.46 -1.71 -6.37
C ALA A 149 -1.37 -1.83 -5.13
N PHE A 150 -2.63 -1.42 -5.25
CA PHE A 150 -3.64 -1.58 -4.20
C PHE A 150 -3.84 -3.05 -3.82
N GLN A 151 -3.93 -3.96 -4.79
CA GLN A 151 -4.10 -5.39 -4.56
C GLN A 151 -2.88 -5.99 -3.84
N ARG A 152 -1.66 -5.67 -4.25
CA ARG A 152 -0.42 -6.09 -3.56
C ARG A 152 -0.41 -5.67 -2.10
N ARG A 153 -0.97 -4.52 -1.80
CA ARG A 153 -1.05 -4.01 -0.43
C ARG A 153 -2.18 -4.64 0.38
N TYR A 154 -3.40 -4.69 -0.13
CA TYR A 154 -4.62 -4.94 0.64
C TYR A 154 -5.37 -6.22 0.27
N ARG A 155 -5.05 -6.85 -0.85
CA ARG A 155 -5.65 -8.10 -1.35
C ARG A 155 -4.59 -9.05 -1.89
N GLN A 156 -3.71 -9.50 -1.05
CA GLN A 156 -2.47 -10.19 -1.38
C GLN A 156 -2.64 -11.58 -2.03
N ASP A 157 -3.80 -12.20 -1.96
CA ASP A 157 -4.07 -13.53 -2.49
C ASP A 157 -4.52 -13.55 -3.97
N LEU A 158 -4.82 -12.39 -4.56
CA LEU A 158 -5.17 -12.28 -5.99
C LEU A 158 -4.76 -10.93 -6.58
N ILE A 159 -3.69 -10.92 -7.37
CA ILE A 159 -3.15 -9.73 -8.05
C ILE A 159 -3.39 -9.87 -9.54
N ASN A 160 -4.43 -9.24 -10.07
CA ASN A 160 -4.84 -9.37 -11.48
C ASN A 160 -5.13 -8.03 -12.18
N GLY A 161 -5.05 -6.91 -11.47
CA GLY A 161 -5.33 -5.58 -12.01
C GLY A 161 -6.80 -5.31 -12.35
N LYS A 162 -7.69 -6.27 -12.09
CA LYS A 162 -9.14 -6.11 -12.31
C LYS A 162 -9.80 -5.60 -11.03
N ILE A 163 -10.69 -4.62 -11.18
CA ILE A 163 -11.49 -4.11 -10.09
C ILE A 163 -12.74 -5.01 -9.97
N ASP A 164 -13.00 -5.52 -8.78
CA ASP A 164 -14.17 -6.30 -8.42
C ASP A 164 -14.81 -5.77 -7.13
N LYS A 165 -15.91 -6.37 -6.71
CA LYS A 165 -16.66 -5.93 -5.52
C LYS A 165 -15.82 -6.00 -4.25
N GLU A 166 -14.91 -6.98 -4.15
CA GLU A 166 -13.98 -7.07 -3.03
C GLU A 166 -13.04 -5.85 -2.96
N CYS A 167 -12.45 -5.42 -4.08
CA CYS A 167 -11.61 -4.23 -4.15
C CYS A 167 -12.37 -2.98 -3.69
N LEU A 168 -13.61 -2.82 -4.16
CA LEU A 168 -14.46 -1.70 -3.75
C LEU A 168 -14.70 -1.71 -2.24
N LEU A 169 -15.15 -2.82 -1.68
CA LEU A 169 -15.45 -2.93 -0.24
C LEU A 169 -14.21 -2.68 0.63
N ILE A 170 -13.05 -3.21 0.23
CA ILE A 170 -11.79 -2.95 0.94
C ILE A 170 -11.47 -1.46 0.90
N SER A 171 -11.58 -0.81 -0.27
CA SER A 171 -11.28 0.62 -0.40
C SER A 171 -12.21 1.50 0.44
N GLU A 172 -13.51 1.20 0.48
CA GLU A 172 -14.49 1.90 1.32
C GLU A 172 -14.17 1.76 2.82
N ASN A 173 -13.79 0.56 3.24
CA ASN A 173 -13.43 0.29 4.62
C ASN A 173 -12.15 1.04 5.03
N LEU A 174 -11.15 1.08 4.16
CA LEU A 174 -9.91 1.82 4.40
C LEU A 174 -10.16 3.34 4.52
N VAL A 175 -11.01 3.92 3.68
CA VAL A 175 -11.40 5.34 3.80
C VAL A 175 -12.04 5.61 5.16
N LYS A 176 -12.95 4.74 5.63
CA LYS A 176 -13.56 4.86 6.98
C LYS A 176 -12.52 4.81 8.09
N ILE A 177 -11.52 3.91 7.96
CA ILE A 177 -10.43 3.79 8.94
C ILE A 177 -9.56 5.07 8.95
N ILE A 178 -9.18 5.58 7.77
CA ILE A 178 -8.33 6.77 7.65
C ILE A 178 -9.02 8.00 8.23
N ASN A 179 -10.30 8.20 7.96
CA ASN A 179 -11.07 9.31 8.50
C ASN A 179 -11.13 9.31 10.05
N LYS A 180 -11.07 8.12 10.68
CA LYS A 180 -11.01 8.00 12.14
C LYS A 180 -9.61 8.27 12.72
N LEU A 181 -8.57 8.28 11.86
CA LEU A 181 -7.16 8.52 12.25
C LEU A 181 -6.70 9.95 11.95
N SER A 182 -7.55 10.74 11.33
CA SER A 182 -7.29 12.15 11.04
C SER A 182 -7.68 12.99 12.21
#